data_c87378bf77fb5072aea5bb7e3ef9e33f
#
_entry.id   c87378bf77fb5072aea5bb7e3ef9e33f
#
_cell.length_a   1.000
_cell.length_b   1.000
_cell.length_c   1.000
_cell.angle_alpha   90.00
_cell.angle_beta   90.00
_cell.angle_gamma   90.00
#
_symmetry.space_group_name_H-M   'P 1'
#
loop_
_entity.id
_entity.type
_entity.pdbx_description
1 polymer ?
#
loop_
_entity_poly.entity_id
_entity_poly.type
_entity_poly.pdbx_seq_one_letter_code
_entity_poly.pdbx_strand_id
1 'polypeptide(L)'
;MDDISEIWWRQITGARKFLDKIADNLAGGKSAVICLSEKTPWLDDMRRILREFLNKKFGGIKAIHRISAATDEPAQLVFENFCSDNVKAEFIPFGEKAWVKFLAERDDINLNNSCLWIRDATAAQASKWFAFIADYHKYLRGRRKGIFLLETGADWGMTDKADVEIFSCEREISDYDCFAFNVFIAAEFGKGDKFTKRYLAELVSNTTGLDVESGAECIKCGGDFLKNPRRFLKNKSKEEIERAIWTTQLKLIFPLLEIFRRDFVKKYEPLIKSQLPFELSSGKKIYAPDEAELGDLYSILGGQNLQQEDWEELKIHRDARNKLAHLSTLTLEDVQKIFK
;
A
#
# COMPACT_ATOMS: atom_id res chain seq x y z
N MET A 1 -19.52 -2.64 -11.71
CA MET A 1 -18.82 -2.75 -10.40
C MET A 1 -17.35 -2.60 -10.75
N ASP A 2 -16.74 -1.47 -10.39
CA ASP A 2 -15.33 -1.26 -10.69
C ASP A 2 -14.55 -2.41 -10.06
N ASP A 3 -13.68 -3.01 -10.84
CA ASP A 3 -12.78 -4.04 -10.35
C ASP A 3 -11.91 -3.41 -9.26
N ILE A 4 -11.74 -4.07 -8.13
CA ILE A 4 -10.96 -3.56 -7.00
C ILE A 4 -9.52 -3.22 -7.42
N SER A 5 -8.97 -3.98 -8.34
CA SER A 5 -7.66 -3.70 -8.94
C SER A 5 -7.62 -2.37 -9.72
N GLU A 6 -8.72 -2.01 -10.41
CA GLU A 6 -8.86 -0.71 -11.08
C GLU A 6 -8.87 0.46 -10.08
N ILE A 7 -9.54 0.29 -8.93
CA ILE A 7 -9.51 1.29 -7.86
C ILE A 7 -8.07 1.50 -7.38
N TRP A 8 -7.34 0.43 -7.10
CA TRP A 8 -5.96 0.51 -6.65
C TRP A 8 -5.06 1.21 -7.67
N TRP A 9 -5.00 0.72 -8.90
CA TRP A 9 -4.04 1.21 -9.88
C TRP A 9 -4.41 2.53 -10.56
N ARG A 10 -5.69 2.95 -10.52
CA ARG A 10 -6.14 4.19 -11.15
C ARG A 10 -6.55 5.29 -10.20
N GLN A 11 -7.02 4.96 -9.00
CA GLN A 11 -7.58 5.97 -8.09
C GLN A 11 -6.68 6.23 -6.89
N ILE A 12 -5.91 5.25 -6.42
CA ILE A 12 -4.96 5.45 -5.32
C ILE A 12 -3.73 6.21 -5.82
N THR A 13 -3.43 7.30 -5.15
CA THR A 13 -2.48 8.31 -5.61
C THR A 13 -1.09 7.75 -5.84
N GLY A 14 -0.52 6.98 -4.90
CA GLY A 14 0.82 6.39 -5.03
C GLY A 14 0.88 5.36 -6.16
N ALA A 15 -0.07 4.44 -6.20
CA ALA A 15 -0.13 3.39 -7.23
C ALA A 15 -0.28 3.98 -8.64
N ARG A 16 -1.18 4.96 -8.81
CA ARG A 16 -1.35 5.65 -10.08
C ARG A 16 -0.10 6.43 -10.50
N LYS A 17 0.49 7.22 -9.59
CA LYS A 17 1.71 7.97 -9.86
C LYS A 17 2.88 7.07 -10.25
N PHE A 18 2.98 5.89 -9.64
CA PHE A 18 3.97 4.89 -10.02
C PHE A 18 3.86 4.53 -11.51
N LEU A 19 2.65 4.21 -11.99
CA LEU A 19 2.42 3.88 -13.41
C LEU A 19 2.62 5.11 -14.32
N ASP A 20 2.16 6.30 -13.90
CA ASP A 20 2.33 7.54 -14.67
C ASP A 20 3.82 7.88 -14.85
N LYS A 21 4.65 7.78 -13.80
CA LYS A 21 6.10 8.04 -13.86
C LYS A 21 6.79 7.09 -14.85
N ILE A 22 6.48 5.80 -14.82
CA ILE A 22 7.02 4.81 -15.76
C ILE A 22 6.64 5.18 -17.19
N ALA A 23 5.37 5.49 -17.41
CA ALA A 23 4.87 5.84 -18.74
C ALA A 23 5.48 7.15 -19.25
N ASP A 24 5.65 8.16 -18.40
CA ASP A 24 6.28 9.43 -18.74
C ASP A 24 7.77 9.26 -19.05
N ASN A 25 8.49 8.46 -18.26
CA ASN A 25 9.89 8.14 -18.51
C ASN A 25 10.10 7.49 -19.90
N LEU A 26 9.28 6.48 -20.20
CA LEU A 26 9.34 5.79 -21.49
C LEU A 26 8.91 6.70 -22.67
N ALA A 27 7.89 7.53 -22.48
CA ALA A 27 7.46 8.51 -23.48
C ALA A 27 8.53 9.59 -23.72
N GLY A 28 9.28 9.96 -22.68
CA GLY A 28 10.47 10.83 -22.77
C GLY A 28 11.67 10.17 -23.47
N GLY A 29 11.53 8.90 -23.88
CA GLY A 29 12.55 8.17 -24.63
C GLY A 29 13.66 7.57 -23.78
N LYS A 30 13.49 7.49 -22.44
CA LYS A 30 14.37 6.73 -21.55
C LYS A 30 13.83 5.32 -21.38
N SER A 31 14.70 4.36 -21.11
CA SER A 31 14.29 3.01 -20.72
C SER A 31 13.99 2.92 -19.24
N ALA A 32 13.23 1.91 -18.83
CA ALA A 32 12.84 1.71 -17.46
C ALA A 32 13.08 0.26 -17.00
N VAL A 33 13.43 0.11 -15.73
CA VAL A 33 13.40 -1.17 -15.02
C VAL A 33 12.33 -1.08 -13.94
N ILE A 34 11.44 -2.05 -13.89
CA ILE A 34 10.44 -2.16 -12.83
C ILE A 34 10.83 -3.32 -11.92
N CYS A 35 11.11 -3.00 -10.66
CA CYS A 35 11.33 -3.98 -9.61
C CYS A 35 9.97 -4.36 -9.00
N LEU A 36 9.56 -5.60 -9.21
CA LEU A 36 8.30 -6.17 -8.74
C LEU A 36 8.59 -7.17 -7.62
N SER A 37 7.86 -7.09 -6.52
CA SER A 37 7.89 -8.11 -5.48
C SER A 37 6.76 -9.12 -5.67
N GLU A 38 6.83 -10.24 -4.97
CA GLU A 38 5.73 -11.21 -4.87
C GLU A 38 4.44 -10.59 -4.29
N LYS A 39 4.58 -9.42 -3.63
CA LYS A 39 3.48 -8.67 -3.04
C LYS A 39 2.94 -7.57 -3.94
N THR A 40 3.44 -7.44 -5.18
CA THR A 40 2.89 -6.47 -6.13
C THR A 40 1.44 -6.85 -6.45
N PRO A 41 0.45 -6.04 -6.03
CA PRO A 41 -0.94 -6.44 -6.08
C PRO A 41 -1.47 -6.45 -7.51
N TRP A 42 -2.33 -7.43 -7.82
CA TRP A 42 -3.02 -7.57 -9.12
C TRP A 42 -2.08 -7.32 -10.31
N LEU A 43 -0.98 -8.05 -10.35
CA LEU A 43 0.12 -7.85 -11.30
C LEU A 43 -0.34 -7.81 -12.77
N ASP A 44 -1.27 -8.68 -13.16
CA ASP A 44 -1.75 -8.69 -14.55
C ASP A 44 -2.62 -7.48 -14.88
N ASP A 45 -3.40 -6.98 -13.91
CA ASP A 45 -4.15 -5.73 -14.08
C ASP A 45 -3.21 -4.52 -14.12
N MET A 46 -2.18 -4.49 -13.27
CA MET A 46 -1.11 -3.48 -13.35
C MET A 46 -0.53 -3.41 -14.75
N ARG A 47 -0.16 -4.55 -15.32
CA ARG A 47 0.40 -4.65 -16.66
C ARG A 47 -0.56 -4.18 -17.73
N ARG A 48 -1.83 -4.54 -17.63
CA ARG A 48 -2.89 -4.10 -18.55
C ARG A 48 -3.05 -2.58 -18.49
N ILE A 49 -3.16 -2.02 -17.29
CA ILE A 49 -3.35 -0.59 -17.07
C ILE A 49 -2.11 0.21 -17.52
N LEU A 50 -0.90 -0.26 -17.19
CA LEU A 50 0.34 0.36 -17.65
C LEU A 50 0.42 0.37 -19.19
N ARG A 51 0.01 -0.71 -19.86
CA ARG A 51 -0.04 -0.76 -21.32
C ARG A 51 -1.00 0.29 -21.91
N GLU A 52 -2.14 0.52 -21.26
CA GLU A 52 -3.08 1.56 -21.67
C GLU A 52 -2.47 2.96 -21.50
N PHE A 53 -1.76 3.21 -20.40
CA PHE A 53 -1.05 4.47 -20.17
C PHE A 53 0.03 4.70 -21.22
N LEU A 54 0.82 3.68 -21.54
CA LEU A 54 1.85 3.73 -22.58
C LEU A 54 1.24 3.99 -23.95
N ASN A 55 0.18 3.30 -24.33
CA ASN A 55 -0.50 3.52 -25.62
C ASN A 55 -0.99 4.97 -25.76
N LYS A 56 -1.55 5.54 -24.67
CA LYS A 56 -1.98 6.93 -24.63
C LYS A 56 -0.81 7.90 -24.76
N LYS A 57 0.29 7.67 -24.04
CA LYS A 57 1.48 8.54 -24.05
C LYS A 57 2.24 8.47 -25.37
N PHE A 58 2.34 7.28 -25.96
CA PHE A 58 3.01 7.10 -27.26
C PHE A 58 2.22 7.65 -28.45
N GLY A 59 0.90 7.80 -28.32
CA GLY A 59 0.06 8.36 -29.40
C GLY A 59 0.16 7.60 -30.73
N GLY A 60 0.43 6.29 -30.69
CA GLY A 60 0.62 5.46 -31.88
C GLY A 60 2.01 5.54 -32.54
N ILE A 61 2.95 6.33 -31.99
CA ILE A 61 4.30 6.50 -32.57
C ILE A 61 5.15 5.25 -32.34
N LYS A 62 4.96 4.53 -31.21
CA LYS A 62 5.72 3.33 -30.86
C LYS A 62 4.81 2.13 -30.64
N ALA A 63 5.19 1.00 -31.24
CA ALA A 63 4.56 -0.29 -30.96
C ALA A 63 5.13 -0.91 -29.68
N ILE A 64 4.26 -1.52 -28.86
CA ILE A 64 4.69 -2.22 -27.63
C ILE A 64 4.78 -3.71 -27.93
N HIS A 65 5.98 -4.26 -27.88
CA HIS A 65 6.27 -5.68 -28.11
C HIS A 65 6.63 -6.36 -26.79
N ARG A 66 5.88 -7.42 -26.46
CA ARG A 66 6.23 -8.28 -25.31
C ARG A 66 7.30 -9.28 -25.75
N ILE A 67 8.37 -9.38 -24.96
CA ILE A 67 9.48 -10.30 -25.17
C ILE A 67 9.74 -11.09 -23.88
N SER A 68 9.98 -12.39 -24.01
CA SER A 68 10.48 -13.20 -22.90
C SER A 68 11.95 -12.87 -22.63
N ALA A 69 12.31 -12.76 -21.36
CA ALA A 69 13.69 -12.56 -20.96
C ALA A 69 14.57 -13.82 -21.09
N ALA A 70 14.00 -14.95 -21.50
CA ALA A 70 14.65 -16.26 -21.53
C ALA A 70 15.73 -16.36 -22.64
N THR A 71 16.80 -15.58 -22.47
CA THR A 71 17.97 -15.62 -23.35
C THR A 71 19.24 -15.28 -22.58
N ASP A 72 20.36 -15.84 -23.02
CA ASP A 72 21.69 -15.48 -22.54
C ASP A 72 22.33 -14.36 -23.36
N GLU A 73 21.78 -14.09 -24.57
CA GLU A 73 22.29 -13.11 -25.53
C GLU A 73 21.19 -12.11 -25.94
N PRO A 74 20.85 -11.12 -25.07
CA PRO A 74 19.78 -10.15 -25.36
C PRO A 74 19.97 -9.39 -26.67
N ALA A 75 21.17 -8.98 -27.00
CA ALA A 75 21.49 -8.21 -28.20
C ALA A 75 21.22 -9.01 -29.47
N GLN A 76 21.59 -10.29 -29.50
CA GLN A 76 21.32 -11.17 -30.62
C GLN A 76 19.84 -11.41 -30.78
N LEU A 77 19.11 -11.68 -29.70
CA LEU A 77 17.66 -11.86 -29.73
C LEU A 77 16.94 -10.64 -30.34
N VAL A 78 17.35 -9.44 -29.91
CA VAL A 78 16.79 -8.19 -30.46
C VAL A 78 17.14 -8.04 -31.94
N PHE A 79 18.37 -8.32 -32.34
CA PHE A 79 18.78 -8.27 -33.73
C PHE A 79 17.94 -9.21 -34.61
N GLU A 80 17.78 -10.45 -34.20
CA GLU A 80 17.01 -11.45 -34.97
C GLU A 80 15.54 -11.06 -35.14
N ASN A 81 14.93 -10.42 -34.16
CA ASN A 81 13.53 -10.07 -34.20
C ASN A 81 13.20 -8.70 -34.78
N PHE A 82 14.16 -7.75 -34.79
CA PHE A 82 13.87 -6.36 -35.15
C PHE A 82 14.67 -5.85 -36.35
N CYS A 83 15.57 -6.67 -36.92
CA CYS A 83 16.24 -6.37 -38.17
C CYS A 83 15.61 -7.19 -39.33
N SER A 84 15.42 -6.54 -40.46
CA SER A 84 15.01 -7.24 -41.71
C SER A 84 16.17 -8.07 -42.25
N ASP A 85 15.86 -9.03 -43.16
CA ASP A 85 16.88 -9.90 -43.73
C ASP A 85 17.97 -9.10 -44.50
N ASN A 86 17.59 -8.03 -45.19
CA ASN A 86 18.56 -7.14 -45.85
C ASN A 86 19.50 -6.49 -44.82
N VAL A 87 18.97 -6.00 -43.70
CA VAL A 87 19.81 -5.40 -42.64
C VAL A 87 20.69 -6.44 -41.96
N LYS A 88 20.18 -7.68 -41.76
CA LYS A 88 20.97 -8.79 -41.21
C LYS A 88 22.15 -9.18 -42.11
N ALA A 89 21.96 -9.12 -43.40
CA ALA A 89 23.03 -9.44 -44.38
C ALA A 89 24.20 -8.43 -44.32
N GLU A 90 23.98 -7.21 -43.83
CA GLU A 90 25.02 -6.22 -43.70
C GLU A 90 25.79 -6.34 -42.38
N PHE A 91 25.36 -7.19 -41.48
CA PHE A 91 26.02 -7.34 -40.18
C PHE A 91 27.33 -8.13 -40.28
N ILE A 92 28.39 -7.50 -39.85
CA ILE A 92 29.70 -8.14 -39.74
C ILE A 92 30.04 -8.21 -38.26
N PRO A 93 30.14 -9.37 -37.62
CA PRO A 93 30.45 -9.53 -36.21
C PRO A 93 31.93 -9.22 -35.97
N PHE A 94 32.24 -7.98 -35.61
CA PHE A 94 33.63 -7.57 -35.32
C PHE A 94 33.75 -6.93 -33.95
N GLY A 95 34.58 -7.55 -33.10
CA GLY A 95 34.87 -7.05 -31.75
C GLY A 95 33.81 -7.28 -30.70
N GLU A 96 34.13 -6.91 -29.48
CA GLU A 96 33.18 -6.99 -28.37
C GLU A 96 31.98 -6.08 -28.60
N LYS A 97 30.78 -6.58 -28.19
CA LYS A 97 29.51 -5.85 -28.28
C LYS A 97 29.09 -5.47 -29.73
N ALA A 98 29.52 -6.23 -30.73
CA ALA A 98 29.21 -5.97 -32.13
C ALA A 98 27.68 -5.83 -32.36
N TRP A 99 26.89 -6.74 -31.80
CA TRP A 99 25.41 -6.70 -31.87
C TRP A 99 24.82 -5.40 -31.30
N VAL A 100 25.28 -4.98 -30.12
CA VAL A 100 24.75 -3.78 -29.44
C VAL A 100 25.08 -2.54 -30.24
N LYS A 101 26.34 -2.41 -30.71
CA LYS A 101 26.78 -1.26 -31.52
C LYS A 101 25.98 -1.18 -32.82
N PHE A 102 25.84 -2.30 -33.52
CA PHE A 102 25.10 -2.35 -34.77
C PHE A 102 23.64 -1.89 -34.56
N LEU A 103 22.94 -2.41 -33.55
CA LEU A 103 21.57 -2.01 -33.22
C LEU A 103 21.45 -0.54 -32.83
N ALA A 104 22.44 0.02 -32.12
CA ALA A 104 22.41 1.40 -31.64
C ALA A 104 22.73 2.44 -32.72
N GLU A 105 23.48 2.04 -33.76
CA GLU A 105 23.95 2.95 -34.82
C GLU A 105 23.02 3.00 -36.05
N ARG A 106 22.02 2.08 -36.15
CA ARG A 106 21.12 1.97 -37.29
C ARG A 106 19.82 2.71 -37.07
N ASP A 107 19.41 3.51 -38.05
CA ASP A 107 18.11 4.20 -38.07
C ASP A 107 17.01 3.47 -38.84
N ASP A 108 17.36 2.43 -39.59
CA ASP A 108 16.48 1.69 -40.51
C ASP A 108 15.97 0.36 -39.96
N ILE A 109 15.99 0.18 -38.64
CA ILE A 109 15.49 -1.03 -37.98
C ILE A 109 14.15 -0.80 -37.28
N ASN A 110 13.34 -1.82 -37.19
CA ASN A 110 12.02 -1.76 -36.56
C ASN A 110 12.08 -1.43 -35.05
N LEU A 111 13.22 -1.68 -34.42
CA LEU A 111 13.47 -1.36 -33.01
C LEU A 111 13.23 0.12 -32.71
N ASN A 112 13.57 1.03 -33.64
CA ASN A 112 13.50 2.49 -33.43
C ASN A 112 12.08 3.01 -33.22
N ASN A 113 11.07 2.27 -33.67
CA ASN A 113 9.65 2.59 -33.46
C ASN A 113 8.99 1.65 -32.43
N SER A 114 9.81 1.01 -31.58
CA SER A 114 9.33 -0.01 -30.65
C SER A 114 9.64 0.34 -29.20
N CYS A 115 8.74 -0.11 -28.32
CA CYS A 115 8.98 -0.28 -26.90
C CYS A 115 8.99 -1.79 -26.61
N LEU A 116 10.14 -2.31 -26.18
CA LEU A 116 10.29 -3.72 -25.86
C LEU A 116 10.00 -3.93 -24.38
N TRP A 117 8.90 -4.62 -24.10
CA TRP A 117 8.52 -4.99 -22.74
C TRP A 117 9.02 -6.40 -22.43
N ILE A 118 10.16 -6.45 -21.70
CA ILE A 118 10.88 -7.67 -21.34
C ILE A 118 10.32 -8.16 -19.99
N ARG A 119 9.82 -9.40 -19.98
CA ARG A 119 9.12 -9.98 -18.85
C ARG A 119 9.71 -11.34 -18.46
N ASP A 120 9.36 -11.76 -17.24
CA ASP A 120 9.66 -13.09 -16.73
C ASP A 120 11.18 -13.34 -16.61
N ALA A 121 11.96 -12.29 -16.25
CA ALA A 121 13.40 -12.34 -16.09
C ALA A 121 13.79 -12.93 -14.73
N THR A 122 14.64 -13.94 -14.73
CA THR A 122 15.43 -14.30 -13.54
C THR A 122 16.42 -13.19 -13.21
N ALA A 123 16.98 -13.16 -12.00
CA ALA A 123 17.96 -12.15 -11.60
C ALA A 123 19.19 -12.13 -12.54
N ALA A 124 19.66 -13.30 -12.98
CA ALA A 124 20.77 -13.43 -13.91
C ALA A 124 20.44 -12.86 -15.29
N GLN A 125 19.28 -13.19 -15.83
CA GLN A 125 18.79 -12.68 -17.11
C GLN A 125 18.57 -11.17 -17.06
N ALA A 126 17.95 -10.68 -15.99
CA ALA A 126 17.71 -9.26 -15.82
C ALA A 126 19.02 -8.47 -15.79
N SER A 127 20.08 -8.99 -15.16
CA SER A 127 21.43 -8.37 -15.19
C SER A 127 21.98 -8.28 -16.62
N LYS A 128 21.82 -9.31 -17.44
CA LYS A 128 22.24 -9.32 -18.85
C LYS A 128 21.44 -8.32 -19.67
N TRP A 129 20.11 -8.30 -19.50
CA TRP A 129 19.24 -7.35 -20.18
C TRP A 129 19.58 -5.89 -19.79
N PHE A 130 19.80 -5.63 -18.52
CA PHE A 130 20.18 -4.28 -18.08
C PHE A 130 21.52 -3.83 -18.66
N ALA A 131 22.52 -4.72 -18.69
CA ALA A 131 23.80 -4.43 -19.30
C ALA A 131 23.64 -4.11 -20.80
N PHE A 132 22.83 -4.91 -21.52
CA PHE A 132 22.50 -4.66 -22.92
C PHE A 132 21.83 -3.30 -23.11
N ILE A 133 20.79 -2.98 -22.32
CA ILE A 133 20.05 -1.71 -22.42
C ILE A 133 20.96 -0.51 -22.16
N ALA A 134 21.81 -0.60 -21.11
CA ALA A 134 22.76 0.45 -20.78
C ALA A 134 23.81 0.67 -21.89
N ASP A 135 24.34 -0.41 -22.47
CA ASP A 135 25.27 -0.33 -23.58
C ASP A 135 24.61 0.19 -24.86
N TYR A 136 23.36 -0.22 -25.16
CA TYR A 136 22.59 0.29 -26.27
C TYR A 136 22.47 1.82 -26.21
N HIS A 137 22.04 2.36 -25.07
CA HIS A 137 21.95 3.82 -24.87
C HIS A 137 23.32 4.51 -24.99
N LYS A 138 24.38 3.88 -24.48
CA LYS A 138 25.74 4.42 -24.59
C LYS A 138 26.23 4.56 -26.03
N TYR A 139 25.83 3.65 -26.94
CA TYR A 139 26.26 3.64 -28.34
C TYR A 139 25.29 4.32 -29.28
N LEU A 140 24.13 4.82 -28.79
CA LEU A 140 23.17 5.52 -29.63
C LEU A 140 23.81 6.75 -30.31
N ARG A 141 23.68 6.82 -31.64
CA ARG A 141 24.12 7.95 -32.46
C ARG A 141 22.95 8.59 -33.23
N GLY A 142 21.88 7.86 -33.44
CA GLY A 142 20.70 8.29 -34.20
C GLY A 142 19.71 9.11 -33.38
N ARG A 143 18.79 9.80 -34.07
CA ARG A 143 17.67 10.54 -33.46
C ARG A 143 16.54 9.63 -33.02
N ARG A 144 16.37 8.49 -33.69
CA ARG A 144 15.34 7.49 -33.40
C ARG A 144 15.97 6.40 -32.53
N LYS A 145 15.25 5.96 -31.53
CA LYS A 145 15.72 4.93 -30.62
C LYS A 145 14.60 4.00 -30.16
N GLY A 146 14.93 2.73 -30.04
CA GLY A 146 14.14 1.77 -29.27
C GLY A 146 14.19 2.13 -27.80
N ILE A 147 13.13 1.81 -27.08
CA ILE A 147 13.06 1.94 -25.63
C ILE A 147 12.72 0.58 -25.03
N PHE A 148 13.15 0.38 -23.80
CA PHE A 148 13.02 -0.91 -23.14
C PHE A 148 12.34 -0.74 -21.80
N LEU A 149 11.42 -1.64 -21.49
CA LEU A 149 10.80 -1.80 -20.19
C LEU A 149 11.15 -3.21 -19.69
N LEU A 150 12.00 -3.29 -18.69
CA LEU A 150 12.44 -4.55 -18.10
C LEU A 150 11.72 -4.78 -16.77
N GLU A 151 10.94 -5.87 -16.67
CA GLU A 151 10.43 -6.34 -15.38
C GLU A 151 11.42 -7.30 -14.72
N THR A 152 11.58 -7.14 -13.42
CA THR A 152 12.39 -8.02 -12.59
C THR A 152 11.74 -8.23 -11.23
N GLY A 153 11.92 -9.42 -10.66
CA GLY A 153 11.43 -9.74 -9.32
C GLY A 153 12.38 -9.37 -8.18
N ALA A 154 13.57 -8.83 -8.48
CA ALA A 154 14.58 -8.54 -7.47
C ALA A 154 15.18 -7.15 -7.66
N ASP A 155 15.35 -6.43 -6.56
CA ASP A 155 16.23 -5.26 -6.46
C ASP A 155 17.65 -5.78 -6.15
N TRP A 156 18.47 -5.94 -7.19
CA TRP A 156 19.82 -6.46 -7.03
C TRP A 156 20.89 -5.36 -6.92
N GLY A 157 20.53 -4.27 -6.25
CA GLY A 157 21.46 -3.17 -5.96
C GLY A 157 21.86 -2.32 -7.15
N MET A 158 21.06 -2.36 -8.21
CA MET A 158 21.31 -1.54 -9.39
C MET A 158 21.03 -0.07 -9.10
N THR A 159 21.78 0.78 -9.77
CA THR A 159 21.62 2.23 -9.74
C THR A 159 21.18 2.73 -11.10
N ASP A 160 20.46 3.85 -11.12
CA ASP A 160 20.06 4.53 -12.34
C ASP A 160 21.25 4.79 -13.24
N LYS A 161 21.03 4.70 -14.55
CA LYS A 161 21.94 5.14 -15.59
C LYS A 161 21.33 6.35 -16.28
N ALA A 162 22.13 7.12 -17.00
CA ALA A 162 21.67 8.37 -17.62
C ALA A 162 20.36 8.24 -18.42
N ASP A 163 20.14 7.10 -19.10
CA ASP A 163 18.98 6.83 -19.95
C ASP A 163 18.16 5.61 -19.50
N VAL A 164 18.40 5.09 -18.28
CA VAL A 164 17.70 3.95 -17.70
C VAL A 164 17.35 4.25 -16.25
N GLU A 165 16.07 4.39 -15.96
CA GLU A 165 15.55 4.70 -14.63
C GLU A 165 14.94 3.44 -13.97
N ILE A 166 15.15 3.28 -12.66
CA ILE A 166 14.71 2.12 -11.90
C ILE A 166 13.53 2.51 -11.01
N PHE A 167 12.42 1.83 -11.20
CA PHE A 167 11.18 2.03 -10.44
C PHE A 167 10.93 0.83 -9.53
N SER A 168 10.62 1.09 -8.26
CA SER A 168 10.23 0.08 -7.30
C SER A 168 8.85 0.40 -6.72
N CYS A 169 7.94 -0.53 -6.81
CA CYS A 169 6.59 -0.40 -6.24
C CYS A 169 6.65 -0.14 -4.73
N GLU A 170 7.55 -0.82 -4.01
CA GLU A 170 7.70 -0.69 -2.56
C GLU A 170 8.26 0.68 -2.13
N ARG A 171 9.00 1.36 -3.00
CA ARG A 171 9.53 2.71 -2.72
C ARG A 171 8.52 3.82 -3.03
N GLU A 172 7.64 3.60 -3.98
CA GLU A 172 6.71 4.62 -4.48
C GLU A 172 5.35 4.58 -3.78
N ILE A 173 4.95 3.43 -3.25
CA ILE A 173 3.66 3.23 -2.58
C ILE A 173 3.90 3.25 -1.07
N SER A 174 3.16 4.12 -0.39
CA SER A 174 3.26 4.33 1.06
C SER A 174 2.17 3.58 1.83
N ASP A 175 2.38 3.43 3.14
CA ASP A 175 1.34 2.94 4.06
C ASP A 175 0.07 3.80 4.02
N TYR A 176 0.19 5.10 3.71
CA TYR A 176 -0.96 5.99 3.54
C TYR A 176 -1.79 5.62 2.31
N ASP A 177 -1.16 5.18 1.23
CA ASP A 177 -1.88 4.71 0.03
C ASP A 177 -2.67 3.44 0.34
N CYS A 178 -2.07 2.50 1.08
CA CYS A 178 -2.73 1.28 1.53
C CYS A 178 -3.91 1.59 2.46
N PHE A 179 -3.71 2.51 3.40
CA PHE A 179 -4.78 2.95 4.29
C PHE A 179 -5.92 3.64 3.52
N ALA A 180 -5.60 4.57 2.62
CA ALA A 180 -6.58 5.27 1.79
C ALA A 180 -7.41 4.29 0.94
N PHE A 181 -6.75 3.29 0.35
CA PHE A 181 -7.40 2.20 -0.35
C PHE A 181 -8.36 1.41 0.55
N ASN A 182 -7.90 0.98 1.73
CA ASN A 182 -8.73 0.23 2.66
C ASN A 182 -9.95 1.04 3.13
N VAL A 183 -9.79 2.35 3.34
CA VAL A 183 -10.91 3.26 3.67
C VAL A 183 -11.90 3.32 2.51
N PHE A 184 -11.42 3.46 1.27
CA PHE A 184 -12.26 3.49 0.08
C PHE A 184 -13.05 2.18 -0.07
N ILE A 185 -12.36 1.04 -0.01
CA ILE A 185 -13.00 -0.28 -0.14
C ILE A 185 -14.00 -0.54 1.00
N ALA A 186 -13.68 -0.13 2.24
CA ALA A 186 -14.60 -0.26 3.36
C ALA A 186 -15.84 0.63 3.20
N ALA A 187 -15.69 1.82 2.61
CA ALA A 187 -16.82 2.70 2.33
C ALA A 187 -17.78 2.10 1.29
N GLU A 188 -17.24 1.53 0.21
CA GLU A 188 -18.01 0.97 -0.90
C GLU A 188 -18.58 -0.43 -0.60
N PHE A 189 -17.76 -1.32 -0.06
CA PHE A 189 -18.09 -2.74 0.09
C PHE A 189 -18.31 -3.17 1.54
N GLY A 190 -17.84 -2.38 2.52
CA GLY A 190 -17.99 -2.70 3.94
C GLY A 190 -19.44 -2.60 4.42
N LYS A 191 -19.81 -3.51 5.34
CA LYS A 191 -21.10 -3.51 6.03
C LYS A 191 -21.01 -2.81 7.38
N GLY A 192 -22.12 -2.22 7.83
CA GLY A 192 -22.20 -1.53 9.11
C GLY A 192 -22.28 -0.01 8.98
N ASP A 193 -22.28 0.66 10.13
CA ASP A 193 -22.27 2.11 10.24
C ASP A 193 -20.90 2.72 9.89
N LYS A 194 -20.82 4.04 9.92
CA LYS A 194 -19.61 4.79 9.58
C LYS A 194 -18.42 4.43 10.48
N PHE A 195 -18.67 4.22 11.78
CA PHE A 195 -17.62 3.87 12.71
C PHE A 195 -17.10 2.44 12.46
N THR A 196 -18.00 1.47 12.28
CA THR A 196 -17.67 0.08 11.96
C THR A 196 -16.82 -0.01 10.70
N LYS A 197 -17.19 0.73 9.64
CA LYS A 197 -16.41 0.79 8.40
C LYS A 197 -15.01 1.37 8.62
N ARG A 198 -14.88 2.44 9.41
CA ARG A 198 -13.60 3.06 9.77
C ARG A 198 -12.75 2.11 10.61
N TYR A 199 -13.36 1.45 11.60
CA TYR A 199 -12.68 0.48 12.45
C TYR A 199 -12.16 -0.71 11.65
N LEU A 200 -12.97 -1.23 10.71
CA LEU A 200 -12.59 -2.29 9.79
C LEU A 200 -11.40 -1.87 8.91
N ALA A 201 -11.45 -0.70 8.28
CA ALA A 201 -10.36 -0.20 7.45
C ALA A 201 -9.05 -0.02 8.22
N GLU A 202 -9.11 0.54 9.43
CA GLU A 202 -7.94 0.72 10.28
C GLU A 202 -7.35 -0.61 10.74
N LEU A 203 -8.21 -1.55 11.17
CA LEU A 203 -7.75 -2.87 11.62
C LEU A 203 -7.11 -3.65 10.47
N VAL A 204 -7.72 -3.63 9.28
CA VAL A 204 -7.16 -4.27 8.09
C VAL A 204 -5.80 -3.67 7.75
N SER A 205 -5.68 -2.34 7.74
CA SER A 205 -4.40 -1.67 7.46
C SER A 205 -3.30 -2.06 8.44
N ASN A 206 -3.61 -2.12 9.74
CA ASN A 206 -2.67 -2.53 10.78
C ASN A 206 -2.29 -4.02 10.71
N THR A 207 -3.09 -4.84 10.03
CA THR A 207 -2.86 -6.29 9.94
C THR A 207 -2.25 -6.73 8.62
N THR A 208 -2.61 -6.11 7.49
CA THR A 208 -2.15 -6.52 6.15
C THR A 208 -1.01 -5.67 5.61
N GLY A 209 -0.87 -4.42 6.07
CA GLY A 209 0.19 -3.51 5.59
C GLY A 209 0.13 -3.33 4.08
N LEU A 210 1.23 -3.66 3.39
CA LEU A 210 1.34 -3.55 1.93
C LEU A 210 0.61 -4.67 1.16
N ASP A 211 0.12 -5.71 1.82
CA ASP A 211 -0.68 -6.77 1.20
C ASP A 211 -2.13 -6.31 1.05
N VAL A 212 -2.35 -5.44 0.07
CA VAL A 212 -3.67 -4.82 -0.19
C VAL A 212 -4.68 -5.80 -0.78
N GLU A 213 -4.25 -6.89 -1.43
CA GLU A 213 -5.14 -7.96 -1.91
C GLU A 213 -5.79 -8.69 -0.74
N SER A 214 -4.98 -9.16 0.20
CA SER A 214 -5.49 -9.74 1.44
C SER A 214 -6.34 -8.74 2.23
N GLY A 215 -5.96 -7.46 2.21
CA GLY A 215 -6.73 -6.38 2.82
C GLY A 215 -8.13 -6.25 2.24
N ALA A 216 -8.25 -6.22 0.92
CA ALA A 216 -9.53 -6.14 0.23
C ALA A 216 -10.44 -7.34 0.55
N GLU A 217 -9.87 -8.56 0.60
CA GLU A 217 -10.63 -9.76 0.98
C GLU A 217 -11.11 -9.70 2.45
N CYS A 218 -10.28 -9.23 3.38
CA CYS A 218 -10.68 -9.03 4.78
C CYS A 218 -11.84 -8.02 4.89
N ILE A 219 -11.81 -6.93 4.12
CA ILE A 219 -12.89 -5.92 4.11
C ILE A 219 -14.18 -6.49 3.55
N LYS A 220 -14.14 -7.27 2.48
CA LYS A 220 -15.32 -7.95 1.93
C LYS A 220 -15.97 -8.89 2.96
N CYS A 221 -15.17 -9.56 3.76
CA CYS A 221 -15.66 -10.42 4.85
C CYS A 221 -16.27 -9.63 6.02
N GLY A 222 -15.90 -8.35 6.19
CA GLY A 222 -16.53 -7.40 7.09
C GLY A 222 -16.69 -7.90 8.52
N GLY A 223 -17.95 -8.11 8.96
CA GLY A 223 -18.27 -8.53 10.33
C GLY A 223 -17.66 -9.88 10.75
N ASP A 224 -17.49 -10.81 9.83
CA ASP A 224 -16.84 -12.11 10.12
C ASP A 224 -15.34 -11.94 10.39
N PHE A 225 -14.69 -11.04 9.64
CA PHE A 225 -13.32 -10.66 9.92
C PHE A 225 -13.20 -9.98 11.29
N LEU A 226 -14.06 -9.02 11.61
CA LEU A 226 -14.05 -8.33 12.91
C LEU A 226 -14.26 -9.28 14.10
N LYS A 227 -15.09 -10.32 13.94
CA LYS A 227 -15.33 -11.32 14.99
C LYS A 227 -14.13 -12.25 15.19
N ASN A 228 -13.46 -12.64 14.11
CA ASN A 228 -12.35 -13.59 14.16
C ASN A 228 -11.28 -13.30 13.10
N PRO A 229 -10.43 -12.26 13.31
CA PRO A 229 -9.37 -11.90 12.35
C PRO A 229 -8.38 -13.04 12.07
N ARG A 230 -8.12 -13.92 13.04
CA ARG A 230 -7.18 -15.04 12.88
C ARG A 230 -7.56 -16.02 11.77
N ARG A 231 -8.86 -16.19 11.53
CA ARG A 231 -9.34 -17.07 10.45
C ARG A 231 -8.85 -16.63 9.07
N PHE A 232 -8.65 -15.33 8.90
CA PHE A 232 -8.29 -14.69 7.63
C PHE A 232 -6.78 -14.41 7.51
N LEU A 233 -6.10 -14.24 8.64
CA LEU A 233 -4.68 -13.85 8.73
C LEU A 233 -3.81 -15.04 9.15
N LYS A 234 -3.82 -16.12 8.36
CA LYS A 234 -3.13 -17.37 8.70
C LYS A 234 -1.60 -17.23 8.84
N ASN A 235 -1.02 -16.23 8.16
CA ASN A 235 0.41 -15.97 8.15
C ASN A 235 0.87 -15.04 9.30
N LYS A 236 -0.05 -14.64 10.20
CA LYS A 236 0.24 -13.78 11.35
C LYS A 236 0.16 -14.55 12.66
N SER A 237 1.07 -14.28 13.57
CA SER A 237 1.00 -14.81 14.92
C SER A 237 -0.18 -14.26 15.71
N LYS A 238 -0.53 -14.93 16.80
CA LYS A 238 -1.58 -14.46 17.72
C LYS A 238 -1.24 -13.09 18.27
N GLU A 239 0.00 -12.91 18.68
CA GLU A 239 0.54 -11.69 19.29
C GLU A 239 0.50 -10.52 18.31
N GLU A 240 0.85 -10.73 17.05
CA GLU A 240 0.77 -9.70 16.01
C GLU A 240 -0.68 -9.22 15.79
N ILE A 241 -1.63 -10.15 15.74
CA ILE A 241 -3.05 -9.83 15.55
C ILE A 241 -3.60 -9.09 16.78
N GLU A 242 -3.32 -9.57 17.98
CA GLU A 242 -3.75 -8.91 19.23
C GLU A 242 -3.16 -7.51 19.36
N ARG A 243 -1.89 -7.33 19.02
CA ARG A 243 -1.24 -6.02 18.97
C ARG A 243 -1.91 -5.10 17.96
N ALA A 244 -2.24 -5.59 16.76
CA ALA A 244 -2.91 -4.78 15.74
C ALA A 244 -4.32 -4.35 16.19
N ILE A 245 -5.10 -5.25 16.81
CA ILE A 245 -6.41 -4.94 17.39
C ILE A 245 -6.26 -3.87 18.47
N TRP A 246 -5.36 -4.07 19.41
CA TRP A 246 -5.13 -3.13 20.51
C TRP A 246 -4.70 -1.75 20.01
N THR A 247 -3.75 -1.69 19.06
CA THR A 247 -3.29 -0.43 18.44
C THR A 247 -4.45 0.29 17.73
N THR A 248 -5.28 -0.45 16.99
CA THR A 248 -6.45 0.10 16.31
C THR A 248 -7.45 0.69 17.33
N GLN A 249 -7.70 -0.01 18.42
CA GLN A 249 -8.60 0.42 19.47
C GLN A 249 -8.06 1.64 20.22
N LEU A 250 -6.77 1.68 20.53
CA LEU A 250 -6.14 2.86 21.10
C LEU A 250 -6.30 4.08 20.19
N LYS A 251 -6.09 3.91 18.91
CA LYS A 251 -6.17 5.02 17.94
C LYS A 251 -7.59 5.55 17.77
N LEU A 252 -8.59 4.67 17.74
CA LEU A 252 -9.95 5.05 17.39
C LEU A 252 -10.88 5.22 18.60
N ILE A 253 -10.71 4.42 19.64
CA ILE A 253 -11.65 4.35 20.78
C ILE A 253 -11.15 5.21 21.93
N PHE A 254 -9.86 5.16 22.25
CA PHE A 254 -9.32 5.88 23.41
C PHE A 254 -9.61 7.40 23.37
N PRO A 255 -9.49 8.11 22.24
CA PRO A 255 -9.88 9.52 22.16
C PRO A 255 -11.36 9.75 22.48
N LEU A 256 -12.25 8.81 22.13
CA LEU A 256 -13.68 8.92 22.40
C LEU A 256 -14.00 8.71 23.87
N LEU A 257 -13.25 7.82 24.55
CA LEU A 257 -13.35 7.66 26.00
C LEU A 257 -12.96 8.95 26.74
N GLU A 258 -11.93 9.66 26.26
CA GLU A 258 -11.52 10.94 26.85
C GLU A 258 -12.49 12.08 26.54
N ILE A 259 -13.11 12.08 25.37
CA ILE A 259 -14.19 13.03 25.05
C ILE A 259 -15.38 12.78 25.97
N PHE A 260 -15.80 11.52 26.12
CA PHE A 260 -16.84 11.16 27.07
C PHE A 260 -16.50 11.60 28.49
N ARG A 261 -15.29 11.32 28.99
CA ARG A 261 -14.82 11.74 30.32
C ARG A 261 -14.98 13.23 30.50
N ARG A 262 -14.51 14.03 29.55
CA ARG A 262 -14.60 15.50 29.60
C ARG A 262 -16.05 15.98 29.67
N ASP A 263 -16.91 15.43 28.82
CA ASP A 263 -18.31 15.86 28.77
C ASP A 263 -19.09 15.38 29.98
N PHE A 264 -18.76 14.22 30.54
CA PHE A 264 -19.33 13.70 31.77
C PHE A 264 -18.91 14.55 33.00
N VAL A 265 -17.64 14.91 33.10
CA VAL A 265 -17.15 15.82 34.14
C VAL A 265 -17.91 17.14 34.08
N LYS A 266 -18.09 17.72 32.89
CA LYS A 266 -18.83 18.98 32.72
C LYS A 266 -20.31 18.82 33.12
N LYS A 267 -20.96 17.71 32.74
CA LYS A 267 -22.37 17.44 33.11
C LYS A 267 -22.60 17.36 34.61
N TYR A 268 -21.64 16.74 35.33
CA TYR A 268 -21.75 16.50 36.79
C TYR A 268 -20.82 17.35 37.62
N GLU A 269 -20.28 18.44 37.08
CA GLU A 269 -19.30 19.31 37.76
C GLU A 269 -19.73 19.78 39.17
N PRO A 270 -20.96 20.28 39.36
CA PRO A 270 -21.41 20.69 40.70
C PRO A 270 -21.42 19.54 41.73
N LEU A 271 -21.83 18.36 41.27
CA LEU A 271 -21.90 17.17 42.12
C LEU A 271 -20.49 16.67 42.47
N ILE A 272 -19.59 16.63 41.47
CA ILE A 272 -18.20 16.24 41.69
C ILE A 272 -17.52 17.21 42.65
N LYS A 273 -17.66 18.54 42.46
CA LYS A 273 -17.10 19.58 43.35
C LYS A 273 -17.57 19.44 44.79
N SER A 274 -18.81 19.00 45.03
CA SER A 274 -19.35 18.82 46.38
C SER A 274 -18.70 17.66 47.15
N GLN A 275 -18.01 16.75 46.42
CA GLN A 275 -17.33 15.59 47.00
C GLN A 275 -15.81 15.81 47.14
N LEU A 276 -15.28 16.93 46.66
CA LEU A 276 -13.84 17.24 46.70
C LEU A 276 -13.45 18.00 47.98
N PRO A 277 -12.25 17.79 48.53
CA PRO A 277 -11.24 16.85 48.07
C PRO A 277 -11.63 15.39 48.36
N PHE A 278 -11.36 14.48 47.40
CA PHE A 278 -11.67 13.05 47.51
C PHE A 278 -10.40 12.23 47.59
N GLU A 279 -10.29 11.32 48.54
CA GLU A 279 -9.17 10.42 48.70
C GLU A 279 -9.57 9.02 48.24
N LEU A 280 -8.88 8.53 47.23
CA LEU A 280 -9.06 7.18 46.69
C LEU A 280 -8.44 6.13 47.61
N SER A 281 -8.89 4.89 47.51
CA SER A 281 -8.34 3.76 48.26
C SER A 281 -6.83 3.53 48.01
N SER A 282 -6.31 4.04 46.91
CA SER A 282 -4.88 4.02 46.56
C SER A 282 -4.07 5.11 47.27
N GLY A 283 -4.71 6.00 48.05
CA GLY A 283 -4.08 7.16 48.68
C GLY A 283 -3.94 8.39 47.75
N LYS A 284 -4.32 8.29 46.48
CA LYS A 284 -4.38 9.44 45.55
C LYS A 284 -5.48 10.40 46.00
N LYS A 285 -5.17 11.70 46.07
CA LYS A 285 -6.16 12.75 46.36
C LYS A 285 -6.50 13.51 45.09
N ILE A 286 -7.79 13.76 44.89
CA ILE A 286 -8.35 14.53 43.77
C ILE A 286 -8.86 15.85 44.36
N TYR A 287 -8.39 16.99 43.82
CA TYR A 287 -8.74 18.32 44.29
C TYR A 287 -9.62 19.08 43.29
N ALA A 288 -9.56 18.73 42.01
CA ALA A 288 -10.32 19.38 40.98
C ALA A 288 -11.04 18.33 40.08
N PRO A 289 -12.22 18.65 39.52
CA PRO A 289 -12.99 17.70 38.68
C PRO A 289 -12.25 17.18 37.48
N ASP A 290 -11.41 18.00 36.85
CA ASP A 290 -10.62 17.67 35.65
C ASP A 290 -9.43 16.72 35.90
N GLU A 291 -8.99 16.61 37.18
CA GLU A 291 -8.00 15.64 37.61
C GLU A 291 -8.54 14.21 37.67
N ALA A 292 -9.87 14.06 37.73
CA ALA A 292 -10.50 12.77 37.90
C ALA A 292 -10.52 11.98 36.58
N GLU A 293 -9.93 10.78 36.57
CA GLU A 293 -10.07 9.81 35.51
C GLU A 293 -11.42 9.07 35.60
N LEU A 294 -11.80 8.28 34.55
CA LEU A 294 -13.06 7.54 34.56
C LEU A 294 -13.22 6.62 35.80
N GLY A 295 -12.11 6.01 36.26
CA GLY A 295 -12.09 5.18 37.46
C GLY A 295 -12.30 6.00 38.73
N ASP A 296 -11.71 7.20 38.77
CA ASP A 296 -11.85 8.13 39.90
C ASP A 296 -13.29 8.68 39.99
N LEU A 297 -13.87 9.06 38.82
CA LEU A 297 -15.28 9.52 38.74
C LEU A 297 -16.24 8.42 39.19
N TYR A 298 -16.00 7.17 38.84
CA TYR A 298 -16.79 6.07 39.33
C TYR A 298 -16.78 5.93 40.86
N SER A 299 -15.62 6.19 41.46
CA SER A 299 -15.45 6.14 42.93
C SER A 299 -16.05 7.38 43.61
N ILE A 300 -15.80 8.58 43.07
CA ILE A 300 -16.30 9.87 43.65
C ILE A 300 -17.83 9.91 43.65
N LEU A 301 -18.44 9.43 42.57
CA LEU A 301 -19.89 9.46 42.35
C LEU A 301 -20.61 8.22 42.88
N GLY A 302 -19.85 7.24 43.40
CA GLY A 302 -20.42 6.04 44.01
C GLY A 302 -21.35 6.38 45.18
N GLY A 303 -22.61 5.96 45.08
CA GLY A 303 -23.65 6.26 46.07
C GLY A 303 -24.34 7.61 45.89
N GLN A 304 -23.98 8.40 44.87
CA GLN A 304 -24.70 9.60 44.48
C GLN A 304 -25.90 9.29 43.58
N ASN A 305 -26.88 10.19 43.57
CA ASN A 305 -28.10 10.00 42.82
C ASN A 305 -27.92 10.42 41.33
N LEU A 306 -27.24 9.57 40.54
CA LEU A 306 -27.14 9.72 39.10
C LEU A 306 -28.34 9.04 38.43
N GLN A 307 -28.65 9.45 37.18
CA GLN A 307 -29.57 8.70 36.35
C GLN A 307 -28.95 7.32 36.05
N GLN A 308 -29.77 6.29 36.04
CA GLN A 308 -29.33 4.90 35.81
C GLN A 308 -28.56 4.73 34.50
N GLU A 309 -29.01 5.40 33.44
CA GLU A 309 -28.39 5.38 32.14
C GLU A 309 -26.96 5.96 32.18
N ASP A 310 -26.78 7.13 32.81
CA ASP A 310 -25.47 7.77 32.93
C ASP A 310 -24.48 6.94 33.78
N TRP A 311 -25.02 6.22 34.77
CA TRP A 311 -24.20 5.32 35.59
C TRP A 311 -23.72 4.10 34.80
N GLU A 312 -24.58 3.54 33.97
CA GLU A 312 -24.24 2.43 33.08
C GLU A 312 -23.23 2.87 32.01
N GLU A 313 -23.41 4.03 31.40
CA GLU A 313 -22.44 4.61 30.47
C GLU A 313 -21.08 4.82 31.11
N LEU A 314 -21.03 5.45 32.30
CA LEU A 314 -19.76 5.66 33.01
C LEU A 314 -19.05 4.33 33.26
N LYS A 315 -19.78 3.29 33.66
CA LYS A 315 -19.25 1.97 33.89
C LYS A 315 -18.67 1.35 32.62
N ILE A 316 -19.40 1.43 31.49
CA ILE A 316 -18.94 0.89 30.20
C ILE A 316 -17.64 1.59 29.75
N HIS A 317 -17.60 2.91 29.81
CA HIS A 317 -16.43 3.70 29.39
C HIS A 317 -15.22 3.49 30.31
N ARG A 318 -15.44 3.40 31.62
CA ARG A 318 -14.39 3.05 32.60
C ARG A 318 -13.79 1.68 32.32
N ASP A 319 -14.63 0.67 32.13
CA ASP A 319 -14.19 -0.71 31.92
C ASP A 319 -13.43 -0.84 30.59
N ALA A 320 -13.88 -0.16 29.56
CA ALA A 320 -13.18 -0.09 28.27
C ALA A 320 -11.80 0.58 28.39
N ARG A 321 -11.75 1.74 29.07
CA ARG A 321 -10.49 2.46 29.31
C ARG A 321 -9.49 1.59 30.08
N ASN A 322 -9.96 0.91 31.12
CA ASN A 322 -9.11 0.06 31.95
C ASN A 322 -8.56 -1.14 31.14
N LYS A 323 -9.39 -1.81 30.35
CA LYS A 323 -8.91 -2.89 29.46
C LYS A 323 -7.79 -2.39 28.54
N LEU A 324 -7.99 -1.27 27.84
CA LEU A 324 -7.01 -0.72 26.93
C LEU A 324 -5.72 -0.27 27.62
N ALA A 325 -5.83 0.34 28.80
CA ALA A 325 -4.67 0.77 29.60
C ALA A 325 -3.84 -0.41 30.14
N HIS A 326 -4.46 -1.57 30.35
CA HIS A 326 -3.82 -2.82 30.80
C HIS A 326 -3.47 -3.76 29.64
N LEU A 327 -3.25 -3.22 28.43
CA LEU A 327 -2.84 -3.97 27.23
C LEU A 327 -3.82 -5.07 26.80
N SER A 328 -5.08 -4.97 27.22
CA SER A 328 -6.14 -5.90 26.84
C SER A 328 -6.99 -5.30 25.71
N THR A 329 -7.50 -6.15 24.84
CA THR A 329 -8.39 -5.73 23.75
C THR A 329 -9.85 -5.74 24.17
N LEU A 330 -10.65 -4.88 23.55
CA LEU A 330 -12.11 -4.89 23.64
C LEU A 330 -12.68 -5.93 22.69
N THR A 331 -13.75 -6.60 23.10
CA THR A 331 -14.54 -7.42 22.17
C THR A 331 -15.34 -6.54 21.22
N LEU A 332 -15.83 -7.11 20.12
CA LEU A 332 -16.69 -6.37 19.20
C LEU A 332 -17.98 -5.85 19.91
N GLU A 333 -18.50 -6.62 20.86
CA GLU A 333 -19.65 -6.20 21.68
C GLU A 333 -19.33 -5.03 22.60
N ASP A 334 -18.14 -5.03 23.23
CA ASP A 334 -17.66 -3.90 24.04
C ASP A 334 -17.58 -2.62 23.18
N VAL A 335 -16.99 -2.75 21.98
CA VAL A 335 -16.89 -1.65 21.02
C VAL A 335 -18.28 -1.13 20.64
N GLN A 336 -19.23 -2.01 20.32
CA GLN A 336 -20.59 -1.60 19.94
C GLN A 336 -21.35 -0.92 21.08
N LYS A 337 -21.09 -1.25 22.35
CA LYS A 337 -21.70 -0.57 23.52
C LYS A 337 -21.25 0.87 23.70
N ILE A 338 -20.02 1.20 23.28
CA ILE A 338 -19.46 2.56 23.37
C ILE A 338 -20.11 3.49 22.32
N PHE A 339 -20.66 2.94 21.24
CA PHE A 339 -21.20 3.72 20.10
C PHE A 339 -22.74 3.69 20.01
N LYS A 340 -23.41 3.13 21.00
CA LYS A 340 -24.88 3.22 21.11
C LYS A 340 -25.28 4.52 21.77
#